data_d73dcd9a0d2fb571782f224e71f50cde
#
_entry.id   d73dcd9a0d2fb571782f224e71f50cde
#
_cell.length_a   1.000
_cell.length_b   1.000
_cell.length_c   1.000
_cell.angle_alpha   90.00
_cell.angle_beta   90.00
_cell.angle_gamma   90.00
#
_symmetry.space_group_name_H-M   'P 1'
#
loop_
_entity.id
_entity.type
_entity.pdbx_description
1 polymer ?
#
loop_
_entity_poly.entity_id
_entity_poly.type
_entity_poly.pdbx_seq_one_letter_code
_entity_poly.pdbx_strand_id
1 'polypeptide(L)'
;MNNPLKTLLRLLPVVCLLCCTVTLHAQRVDTVEVFSPSMRKPVKNLVITPADYDRQPGKRWPVVYLLHGYNNRYDGWLRKTKPELPASATAFGMIFVCPDGAASWYWDSPVDSLSRYETYVSRELTAWVDSHYRTVADPGGRAVTGYSMGGHGALWLAFRHPDLFGACGSLSGGVDFRPFPQNWKIREQLGEYADNPQRWEEHTVLSQLYRVAPVTDRSREVATGRPAPTDYTPEPGQLAIIIDCGTEDYFYEVNRTLHERMTYFHIAHDYIVRPGSHTHAYWRKAVDFHLLFFRRFFDEQAARRQAAAETEPRTHASR
;
A
#
# COMPACT_ATOMS: atom_id res chain seq x y z
N MET A 1 -66.54 9.25 -30.12
CA MET A 1 -65.93 9.96 -28.97
C MET A 1 -64.83 9.09 -28.41
N ASN A 2 -63.61 9.42 -28.73
CA ASN A 2 -62.42 8.66 -28.25
C ASN A 2 -62.12 9.07 -26.79
N ASN A 3 -62.18 8.12 -25.89
CA ASN A 3 -61.97 8.32 -24.49
C ASN A 3 -60.44 8.45 -24.18
N PRO A 4 -59.94 9.65 -23.77
CA PRO A 4 -58.53 9.89 -23.56
C PRO A 4 -57.90 9.05 -22.46
N LEU A 5 -58.71 8.52 -21.54
CA LEU A 5 -58.31 7.68 -20.43
C LEU A 5 -57.75 6.29 -20.90
N LYS A 6 -58.27 5.74 -22.02
CA LYS A 6 -57.80 4.47 -22.56
C LYS A 6 -56.48 4.57 -23.26
N THR A 7 -56.13 5.73 -23.77
CA THR A 7 -54.83 6.00 -24.42
C THR A 7 -53.72 6.20 -23.36
N LEU A 8 -54.04 6.83 -22.23
CA LEU A 8 -53.10 7.02 -21.12
C LEU A 8 -52.71 5.68 -20.44
N LEU A 9 -53.67 4.75 -20.30
CA LEU A 9 -53.40 3.43 -19.70
C LEU A 9 -52.53 2.48 -20.58
N ARG A 10 -52.43 2.73 -21.89
CA ARG A 10 -51.58 1.95 -22.79
C ARG A 10 -50.14 2.42 -22.85
N LEU A 11 -49.87 3.63 -22.41
CA LEU A 11 -48.50 4.20 -22.38
C LEU A 11 -47.76 3.91 -21.05
N LEU A 12 -48.49 3.60 -19.97
CA LEU A 12 -47.89 3.31 -18.66
C LEU A 12 -46.91 2.10 -18.66
N PRO A 13 -47.19 0.97 -19.34
CA PRO A 13 -46.26 -0.17 -19.34
C PRO A 13 -44.99 0.08 -20.16
N VAL A 14 -45.03 0.98 -21.15
CA VAL A 14 -43.86 1.28 -22.00
C VAL A 14 -42.88 2.20 -21.28
N VAL A 15 -43.37 3.11 -20.44
CA VAL A 15 -42.53 4.01 -19.63
C VAL A 15 -41.83 3.25 -18.48
N CYS A 16 -42.50 2.24 -17.91
CA CYS A 16 -41.90 1.40 -16.86
C CYS A 16 -40.81 0.42 -17.37
N LEU A 17 -40.82 0.07 -18.67
CA LEU A 17 -39.79 -0.83 -19.24
C LEU A 17 -38.50 -0.09 -19.66
N LEU A 18 -38.51 1.24 -19.71
CA LEU A 18 -37.30 2.07 -19.94
C LEU A 18 -36.55 2.42 -18.65
N CYS A 19 -37.09 2.06 -17.50
CA CYS A 19 -36.40 2.26 -16.22
C CYS A 19 -35.41 1.14 -15.95
N CYS A 20 -34.16 1.45 -16.19
CA CYS A 20 -33.01 0.95 -15.45
C CYS A 20 -32.67 -0.54 -15.58
N THR A 21 -32.08 -0.93 -16.70
CA THR A 21 -30.99 -1.93 -16.60
C THR A 21 -29.74 -1.22 -16.08
N VAL A 22 -29.76 -0.75 -14.83
CA VAL A 22 -28.52 -0.53 -14.10
C VAL A 22 -27.93 -1.91 -13.87
N THR A 23 -27.08 -2.35 -14.77
CA THR A 23 -26.24 -3.51 -14.52
C THR A 23 -25.33 -3.15 -13.34
N LEU A 24 -25.76 -3.53 -12.12
CA LEU A 24 -24.89 -3.54 -10.95
C LEU A 24 -23.75 -4.51 -11.26
N HIS A 25 -22.64 -3.99 -11.76
CA HIS A 25 -21.43 -4.78 -11.86
C HIS A 25 -20.87 -4.89 -10.44
N ALA A 26 -20.88 -6.10 -9.91
CA ALA A 26 -20.25 -6.39 -8.61
C ALA A 26 -18.74 -6.19 -8.73
N GLN A 27 -18.15 -5.63 -7.69
CA GLN A 27 -16.69 -5.62 -7.54
C GLN A 27 -16.18 -7.05 -7.63
N ARG A 28 -15.13 -7.27 -8.40
CA ARG A 28 -14.50 -8.58 -8.52
C ARG A 28 -13.50 -8.78 -7.39
N VAL A 29 -13.64 -9.91 -6.71
CA VAL A 29 -12.77 -10.34 -5.61
C VAL A 29 -12.24 -11.72 -5.96
N ASP A 30 -10.99 -11.78 -6.38
CA ASP A 30 -10.35 -13.02 -6.82
C ASP A 30 -9.42 -13.56 -5.73
N THR A 31 -9.56 -14.83 -5.41
CA THR A 31 -8.50 -15.56 -4.69
C THR A 31 -7.62 -16.23 -5.73
N VAL A 32 -6.36 -15.85 -5.77
CA VAL A 32 -5.38 -16.38 -6.72
C VAL A 32 -4.23 -17.07 -5.99
N GLU A 33 -3.72 -18.14 -6.58
CA GLU A 33 -2.51 -18.80 -6.11
C GLU A 33 -1.36 -18.45 -7.07
N VAL A 34 -0.31 -17.85 -6.51
CA VAL A 34 0.90 -17.52 -7.25
C VAL A 34 2.02 -18.42 -6.78
N PHE A 35 2.59 -19.19 -7.69
CA PHE A 35 3.75 -20.04 -7.34
C PHE A 35 4.97 -19.16 -7.09
N SER A 36 5.59 -19.35 -5.93
CA SER A 36 6.84 -18.70 -5.57
C SER A 36 8.03 -19.62 -5.87
N PRO A 37 8.83 -19.32 -6.89
CA PRO A 37 10.05 -20.06 -7.18
C PRO A 37 11.06 -20.03 -6.03
N SER A 38 11.19 -18.87 -5.35
CA SER A 38 12.13 -18.72 -4.25
C SER A 38 11.76 -19.54 -3.01
N MET A 39 10.45 -19.71 -2.75
CA MET A 39 9.92 -20.49 -1.63
C MET A 39 9.48 -21.92 -2.03
N ARG A 40 9.46 -22.25 -3.33
CA ARG A 40 9.06 -23.54 -3.91
C ARG A 40 7.65 -23.98 -3.51
N LYS A 41 6.73 -23.03 -3.39
CA LYS A 41 5.33 -23.30 -2.99
C LYS A 41 4.36 -22.32 -3.61
N PRO A 42 3.07 -22.69 -3.78
CA PRO A 42 2.02 -21.71 -4.08
C PRO A 42 1.74 -20.84 -2.84
N VAL A 43 1.47 -19.56 -3.08
CA VAL A 43 1.06 -18.60 -2.06
C VAL A 43 -0.28 -18.00 -2.47
N LYS A 44 -1.25 -18.00 -1.54
CA LYS A 44 -2.57 -17.42 -1.78
C LYS A 44 -2.54 -15.91 -1.66
N ASN A 45 -3.29 -15.25 -2.53
CA ASN A 45 -3.45 -13.81 -2.53
C ASN A 45 -4.91 -13.48 -2.82
N LEU A 46 -5.37 -12.34 -2.31
CA LEU A 46 -6.64 -11.76 -2.70
C LEU A 46 -6.38 -10.56 -3.62
N VAL A 47 -7.06 -10.51 -4.75
CA VAL A 47 -7.01 -9.37 -5.67
C VAL A 47 -8.42 -8.79 -5.79
N ILE A 48 -8.56 -7.49 -5.55
CA ILE A 48 -9.84 -6.77 -5.61
C ILE A 48 -9.73 -5.68 -6.66
N THR A 49 -10.60 -5.73 -7.68
CA THR A 49 -10.65 -4.71 -8.73
C THR A 49 -11.85 -3.78 -8.55
N PRO A 50 -11.75 -2.50 -8.98
CA PRO A 50 -12.89 -1.58 -9.01
C PRO A 50 -14.06 -2.12 -9.83
N ALA A 51 -15.30 -1.71 -9.52
CA ALA A 51 -16.51 -2.18 -10.21
C ALA A 51 -16.54 -1.85 -11.72
N ASP A 52 -15.83 -0.81 -12.12
CA ASP A 52 -15.72 -0.39 -13.52
C ASP A 52 -14.46 -0.90 -14.24
N TYR A 53 -13.70 -1.78 -13.60
CA TYR A 53 -12.47 -2.34 -14.15
C TYR A 53 -12.69 -2.95 -15.54
N ASP A 54 -13.67 -3.82 -15.70
CA ASP A 54 -13.94 -4.49 -16.98
C ASP A 54 -14.61 -3.58 -18.04
N ARG A 55 -15.27 -2.50 -17.60
CA ARG A 55 -15.87 -1.51 -18.52
C ARG A 55 -14.86 -0.54 -19.14
N GLN A 56 -13.66 -0.48 -18.61
CA GLN A 56 -12.58 0.41 -19.09
C GLN A 56 -11.35 -0.42 -19.54
N PRO A 57 -11.45 -1.19 -20.64
CA PRO A 57 -10.40 -2.14 -21.04
C PRO A 57 -9.06 -1.47 -21.39
N GLY A 58 -9.09 -0.21 -21.83
CA GLY A 58 -7.88 0.58 -22.13
C GLY A 58 -7.24 1.25 -20.90
N LYS A 59 -7.91 1.26 -19.74
CA LYS A 59 -7.41 1.93 -18.56
C LYS A 59 -6.46 1.03 -17.77
N ARG A 60 -5.34 1.61 -17.33
CA ARG A 60 -4.46 1.03 -16.32
C ARG A 60 -4.76 1.64 -14.95
N TRP A 61 -4.67 0.83 -13.91
CA TRP A 61 -5.10 1.17 -12.58
C TRP A 61 -3.91 1.18 -11.61
N PRO A 62 -3.84 2.12 -10.69
CA PRO A 62 -2.85 2.05 -9.62
C PRO A 62 -3.15 0.87 -8.69
N VAL A 63 -2.12 0.36 -8.03
CA VAL A 63 -2.19 -0.83 -7.18
C VAL A 63 -1.72 -0.50 -5.77
N VAL A 64 -2.46 -0.97 -4.78
CA VAL A 64 -2.06 -0.93 -3.36
C VAL A 64 -1.95 -2.35 -2.82
N TYR A 65 -0.76 -2.70 -2.34
CA TYR A 65 -0.51 -3.95 -1.62
C TYR A 65 -0.88 -3.76 -0.15
N LEU A 66 -1.78 -4.61 0.37
CA LEU A 66 -2.32 -4.54 1.72
C LEU A 66 -1.78 -5.72 2.54
N LEU A 67 -0.78 -5.48 3.35
CA LEU A 67 -0.08 -6.49 4.13
C LEU A 67 -0.80 -6.74 5.46
N HIS A 68 -1.04 -8.01 5.79
CA HIS A 68 -1.70 -8.40 7.04
C HIS A 68 -0.73 -8.46 8.24
N GLY A 69 -1.27 -8.40 9.45
CA GLY A 69 -0.52 -8.57 10.69
C GLY A 69 -0.28 -10.04 11.06
N TYR A 70 0.53 -10.27 12.11
CA TYR A 70 0.79 -11.60 12.66
C TYR A 70 -0.51 -12.34 13.00
N ASN A 71 -0.52 -13.66 12.87
CA ASN A 71 -1.70 -14.51 13.05
C ASN A 71 -2.88 -14.20 12.10
N ASN A 72 -2.61 -13.61 10.95
CA ASN A 72 -3.58 -13.40 9.90
C ASN A 72 -3.11 -14.01 8.58
N ARG A 73 -3.84 -13.79 7.48
CA ARG A 73 -3.55 -14.34 6.16
C ARG A 73 -4.13 -13.46 5.05
N TYR A 74 -3.99 -13.86 3.80
CA TYR A 74 -4.38 -13.12 2.60
C TYR A 74 -5.80 -12.52 2.63
N ASP A 75 -6.78 -13.17 3.26
CA ASP A 75 -8.16 -12.70 3.34
C ASP A 75 -8.49 -11.86 4.59
N GLY A 76 -7.49 -11.65 5.46
CA GLY A 76 -7.67 -10.99 6.75
C GLY A 76 -8.10 -9.54 6.66
N TRP A 77 -7.62 -8.82 5.66
CA TRP A 77 -8.09 -7.47 5.38
C TRP A 77 -9.60 -7.44 5.10
N LEU A 78 -10.07 -8.29 4.21
CA LEU A 78 -11.48 -8.34 3.82
C LEU A 78 -12.38 -8.90 4.93
N ARG A 79 -11.96 -9.99 5.59
CA ARG A 79 -12.83 -10.70 6.54
C ARG A 79 -12.86 -10.09 7.94
N LYS A 80 -11.76 -9.49 8.37
CA LYS A 80 -11.61 -9.02 9.77
C LYS A 80 -11.45 -7.52 9.89
N THR A 81 -10.63 -6.91 9.00
CA THR A 81 -10.24 -5.52 9.18
C THR A 81 -11.21 -4.57 8.47
N LYS A 82 -11.44 -4.76 7.17
CA LYS A 82 -12.28 -3.86 6.36
C LYS A 82 -13.14 -4.66 5.36
N PRO A 83 -14.30 -5.13 5.78
CA PRO A 83 -15.25 -5.81 4.89
C PRO A 83 -15.68 -4.98 3.68
N GLU A 84 -15.63 -3.64 3.81
CA GLU A 84 -15.95 -2.69 2.73
C GLU A 84 -14.82 -2.52 1.71
N LEU A 85 -13.74 -3.30 1.80
CA LEU A 85 -12.58 -3.16 0.92
C LEU A 85 -12.93 -3.18 -0.58
N PRO A 86 -13.88 -3.99 -1.07
CA PRO A 86 -14.31 -3.94 -2.47
C PRO A 86 -14.95 -2.59 -2.84
N ALA A 87 -15.78 -2.03 -1.96
CA ALA A 87 -16.36 -0.69 -2.17
C ALA A 87 -15.27 0.38 -2.17
N SER A 88 -14.26 0.26 -1.29
CA SER A 88 -13.11 1.15 -1.26
C SER A 88 -12.29 1.09 -2.55
N ALA A 89 -12.09 -0.11 -3.15
CA ALA A 89 -11.41 -0.26 -4.45
C ALA A 89 -12.08 0.59 -5.53
N THR A 90 -13.41 0.59 -5.55
CA THR A 90 -14.20 1.42 -6.48
C THR A 90 -14.13 2.90 -6.15
N ALA A 91 -14.34 3.27 -4.88
CA ALA A 91 -14.38 4.66 -4.44
C ALA A 91 -13.04 5.39 -4.67
N PHE A 92 -11.93 4.70 -4.44
CA PHE A 92 -10.59 5.24 -4.64
C PHE A 92 -10.00 4.94 -6.02
N GLY A 93 -10.66 4.12 -6.85
CA GLY A 93 -10.20 3.78 -8.19
C GLY A 93 -8.83 3.09 -8.20
N MET A 94 -8.67 2.03 -7.38
CA MET A 94 -7.42 1.29 -7.19
C MET A 94 -7.66 -0.22 -7.19
N ILE A 95 -6.68 -0.99 -7.64
CA ILE A 95 -6.61 -2.43 -7.40
C ILE A 95 -6.00 -2.65 -6.01
N PHE A 96 -6.58 -3.55 -5.22
CA PHE A 96 -5.97 -4.01 -3.98
C PHE A 96 -5.43 -5.42 -4.15
N VAL A 97 -4.23 -5.66 -3.62
CA VAL A 97 -3.59 -6.97 -3.57
C VAL A 97 -3.26 -7.29 -2.12
N CYS A 98 -3.82 -8.37 -1.58
CA CYS A 98 -3.58 -8.82 -0.21
C CYS A 98 -2.83 -10.15 -0.23
N PRO A 99 -1.50 -10.16 -0.11
CA PRO A 99 -0.72 -11.39 -0.08
C PRO A 99 -0.83 -12.11 1.26
N ASP A 100 -0.69 -13.45 1.23
CA ASP A 100 -0.38 -14.20 2.43
C ASP A 100 1.11 -14.02 2.78
N GLY A 101 1.37 -13.38 3.90
CA GLY A 101 2.71 -13.14 4.41
C GLY A 101 3.12 -14.12 5.51
N ALA A 102 2.27 -15.09 5.87
CA ALA A 102 2.47 -15.99 7.01
C ALA A 102 2.92 -15.25 8.29
N ALA A 103 3.91 -15.77 9.03
CA ALA A 103 4.54 -15.10 10.17
C ALA A 103 5.96 -14.60 9.83
N SER A 104 6.18 -14.18 8.58
CA SER A 104 7.50 -13.90 8.02
C SER A 104 8.04 -12.51 8.31
N TRP A 105 7.22 -11.59 8.81
CA TRP A 105 7.54 -10.17 8.89
C TRP A 105 7.88 -9.52 7.54
N TYR A 106 7.56 -10.24 6.45
CA TYR A 106 7.85 -9.85 5.07
C TYR A 106 9.35 -9.74 4.76
N TRP A 107 10.15 -10.52 5.51
CA TRP A 107 11.60 -10.66 5.29
C TRP A 107 11.94 -11.84 4.37
N ASP A 108 13.13 -11.80 3.84
CA ASP A 108 13.85 -12.99 3.43
C ASP A 108 14.66 -13.47 4.63
N SER A 109 14.19 -14.52 5.28
CA SER A 109 14.79 -14.99 6.53
C SER A 109 16.26 -15.42 6.34
N PRO A 110 17.16 -14.93 7.18
CA PRO A 110 18.55 -15.42 7.21
C PRO A 110 18.69 -16.81 7.89
N VAL A 111 17.59 -17.34 8.48
CA VAL A 111 17.56 -18.63 9.17
C VAL A 111 16.87 -19.69 8.33
N ASP A 112 15.72 -19.37 7.74
CA ASP A 112 14.96 -20.28 6.88
C ASP A 112 15.08 -19.86 5.42
N SER A 113 15.84 -20.61 4.64
CA SER A 113 16.08 -20.35 3.23
C SER A 113 14.82 -20.43 2.34
N LEU A 114 13.72 -21.03 2.84
CA LEU A 114 12.43 -21.12 2.16
C LEU A 114 11.43 -20.06 2.66
N SER A 115 11.78 -19.21 3.60
CA SER A 115 11.00 -18.03 4.02
C SER A 115 11.53 -16.78 3.30
N ARG A 116 11.08 -16.58 2.04
CA ARG A 116 11.58 -15.54 1.12
C ARG A 116 10.48 -14.52 0.77
N TYR A 117 9.85 -13.94 1.78
CA TYR A 117 8.66 -13.12 1.56
C TYR A 117 8.97 -11.69 1.06
N GLU A 118 10.16 -11.15 1.31
CA GLU A 118 10.61 -9.92 0.65
C GLU A 118 10.74 -10.16 -0.87
N THR A 119 11.46 -11.20 -1.27
CA THR A 119 11.58 -11.61 -2.68
C THR A 119 10.22 -11.90 -3.30
N TYR A 120 9.35 -12.63 -2.57
CA TYR A 120 8.02 -12.96 -3.07
C TYR A 120 7.21 -11.71 -3.40
N VAL A 121 7.06 -10.79 -2.44
CA VAL A 121 6.21 -9.61 -2.64
C VAL A 121 6.83 -8.64 -3.65
N SER A 122 8.15 -8.37 -3.54
CA SER A 122 8.79 -7.34 -4.34
C SER A 122 9.12 -7.76 -5.78
N ARG A 123 9.23 -9.05 -6.07
CA ARG A 123 9.64 -9.53 -7.40
C ARG A 123 8.61 -10.46 -8.02
N GLU A 124 8.24 -11.53 -7.31
CA GLU A 124 7.45 -12.61 -7.87
C GLU A 124 5.97 -12.21 -7.99
N LEU A 125 5.37 -11.74 -6.90
CA LEU A 125 3.97 -11.34 -6.88
C LEU A 125 3.70 -10.08 -7.70
N THR A 126 4.56 -9.05 -7.60
CA THR A 126 4.38 -7.81 -8.37
C THR A 126 4.45 -8.06 -9.87
N ALA A 127 5.42 -8.85 -10.34
CA ALA A 127 5.52 -9.23 -11.75
C ALA A 127 4.30 -10.03 -12.22
N TRP A 128 3.82 -10.95 -11.37
CA TRP A 128 2.62 -11.73 -11.69
C TRP A 128 1.38 -10.83 -11.78
N VAL A 129 1.18 -9.92 -10.83
CA VAL A 129 0.04 -8.97 -10.83
C VAL A 129 0.08 -8.08 -12.07
N ASP A 130 1.22 -7.53 -12.42
CA ASP A 130 1.37 -6.66 -13.60
C ASP A 130 1.11 -7.38 -14.92
N SER A 131 1.37 -8.70 -14.98
CA SER A 131 1.11 -9.52 -16.17
C SER A 131 -0.36 -10.00 -16.29
N HIS A 132 -1.11 -10.05 -15.18
CA HIS A 132 -2.48 -10.57 -15.13
C HIS A 132 -3.56 -9.48 -14.99
N TYR A 133 -3.18 -8.29 -14.53
CA TYR A 133 -4.09 -7.16 -14.35
C TYR A 133 -3.57 -5.91 -15.04
N ARG A 134 -4.48 -5.03 -15.43
CA ARG A 134 -4.13 -3.75 -16.08
C ARG A 134 -3.65 -2.73 -15.06
N THR A 135 -2.44 -2.87 -14.63
CA THR A 135 -1.78 -2.03 -13.62
C THR A 135 -1.00 -0.89 -14.26
N VAL A 136 -0.81 0.20 -13.53
CA VAL A 136 0.25 1.16 -13.77
C VAL A 136 1.51 0.55 -13.16
N ALA A 137 2.34 -0.09 -14.00
CA ALA A 137 3.45 -0.96 -13.60
C ALA A 137 4.76 -0.18 -13.35
N ASP A 138 4.67 0.98 -12.69
CA ASP A 138 5.80 1.80 -12.28
C ASP A 138 5.64 2.26 -10.82
N PRO A 139 6.68 2.80 -10.16
CA PRO A 139 6.58 3.28 -8.78
C PRO A 139 5.48 4.32 -8.57
N GLY A 140 5.24 5.20 -9.53
CA GLY A 140 4.18 6.21 -9.47
C GLY A 140 2.76 5.64 -9.54
N GLY A 141 2.60 4.35 -9.82
CA GLY A 141 1.33 3.61 -9.82
C GLY A 141 1.23 2.56 -8.73
N ARG A 142 2.22 2.43 -7.84
CA ARG A 142 2.26 1.33 -6.86
C ARG A 142 2.54 1.84 -5.45
N ALA A 143 1.69 1.40 -4.51
CA ALA A 143 1.84 1.67 -3.08
C ALA A 143 1.76 0.37 -2.27
N VAL A 144 2.29 0.40 -1.05
CA VAL A 144 2.20 -0.69 -0.08
C VAL A 144 1.86 -0.16 1.30
N THR A 145 0.92 -0.80 1.99
CA THR A 145 0.60 -0.50 3.39
C THR A 145 0.20 -1.77 4.12
N GLY A 146 0.13 -1.70 5.43
CA GLY A 146 -0.28 -2.83 6.24
C GLY A 146 -0.42 -2.45 7.70
N TYR A 147 -0.91 -3.40 8.51
CA TYR A 147 -1.03 -3.20 9.94
C TYR A 147 -0.13 -4.15 10.73
N SER A 148 0.38 -3.69 11.88
CA SER A 148 1.20 -4.52 12.79
C SER A 148 2.46 -5.05 12.09
N MET A 149 2.65 -6.38 12.02
CA MET A 149 3.67 -7.03 11.20
C MET A 149 3.64 -6.54 9.74
N GLY A 150 2.44 -6.32 9.17
CA GLY A 150 2.28 -5.79 7.82
C GLY A 150 2.65 -4.32 7.70
N GLY A 151 2.49 -3.52 8.76
CA GLY A 151 2.95 -2.13 8.81
C GLY A 151 4.49 -2.05 8.81
N HIS A 152 5.14 -2.93 9.56
CA HIS A 152 6.58 -3.15 9.45
C HIS A 152 6.99 -3.51 8.02
N GLY A 153 6.36 -4.58 7.49
CA GLY A 153 6.67 -5.10 6.16
C GLY A 153 6.49 -4.08 5.04
N ALA A 154 5.49 -3.21 5.14
CA ALA A 154 5.23 -2.18 4.14
C ALA A 154 6.37 -1.15 4.08
N LEU A 155 6.82 -0.65 5.23
CA LEU A 155 7.96 0.27 5.29
C LEU A 155 9.27 -0.44 4.92
N TRP A 156 9.47 -1.67 5.40
CA TRP A 156 10.64 -2.49 5.06
C TRP A 156 10.79 -2.66 3.54
N LEU A 157 9.72 -3.10 2.87
CA LEU A 157 9.72 -3.32 1.43
C LEU A 157 9.94 -2.02 0.66
N ALA A 158 9.21 -0.96 1.00
CA ALA A 158 9.29 0.29 0.26
C ALA A 158 10.66 1.00 0.42
N PHE A 159 11.25 0.97 1.60
CA PHE A 159 12.57 1.57 1.84
C PHE A 159 13.69 0.83 1.11
N ARG A 160 13.53 -0.47 0.90
CA ARG A 160 14.51 -1.32 0.22
C ARG A 160 14.29 -1.43 -1.29
N HIS A 161 13.06 -1.13 -1.76
CA HIS A 161 12.67 -1.22 -3.17
C HIS A 161 11.97 0.08 -3.63
N PRO A 162 12.65 1.25 -3.58
CA PRO A 162 12.08 2.53 -4.01
C PRO A 162 11.87 2.59 -5.54
N ASP A 163 12.53 1.72 -6.29
CA ASP A 163 12.34 1.48 -7.71
C ASP A 163 11.03 0.74 -8.02
N LEU A 164 10.38 0.17 -7.01
CA LEU A 164 9.16 -0.60 -7.15
C LEU A 164 7.94 0.13 -6.55
N PHE A 165 8.08 0.73 -5.37
CA PHE A 165 7.01 1.42 -4.65
C PHE A 165 7.28 2.92 -4.57
N GLY A 166 6.35 3.74 -5.05
CA GLY A 166 6.44 5.20 -4.94
C GLY A 166 5.76 5.76 -3.69
N ALA A 167 4.91 4.96 -3.03
CA ALA A 167 4.27 5.34 -1.78
C ALA A 167 4.17 4.15 -0.82
N CYS A 168 4.23 4.43 0.49
CA CYS A 168 4.04 3.41 1.52
C CYS A 168 3.34 3.95 2.76
N GLY A 169 2.81 3.01 3.57
CA GLY A 169 2.19 3.38 4.83
C GLY A 169 2.30 2.29 5.90
N SER A 170 2.20 2.70 7.16
CA SER A 170 2.25 1.81 8.31
C SER A 170 1.13 2.13 9.30
N LEU A 171 0.30 1.14 9.60
CA LEU A 171 -0.73 1.19 10.61
C LEU A 171 -0.25 0.42 11.84
N SER A 172 0.06 1.09 12.93
CA SER A 172 0.56 0.45 14.16
C SER A 172 1.70 -0.55 13.88
N GLY A 173 2.64 -0.20 13.03
CA GLY A 173 3.71 -1.11 12.61
C GLY A 173 4.67 -1.49 13.74
N GLY A 174 5.10 -2.75 13.77
CA GLY A 174 6.18 -3.21 14.65
C GLY A 174 7.56 -2.76 14.12
N VAL A 175 7.74 -1.43 13.97
CA VAL A 175 8.89 -0.82 13.30
C VAL A 175 10.21 -0.99 14.04
N ASP A 176 10.12 -1.22 15.36
CA ASP A 176 11.19 -1.73 16.21
C ASP A 176 10.59 -2.77 17.16
N PHE A 177 10.90 -4.01 16.94
CA PHE A 177 10.40 -5.16 17.71
C PHE A 177 11.37 -5.65 18.78
N ARG A 178 12.57 -5.07 18.89
CA ARG A 178 13.61 -5.49 19.84
C ARG A 178 13.17 -5.43 21.31
N PRO A 179 12.24 -4.52 21.71
CA PRO A 179 11.67 -4.58 23.07
C PRO A 179 10.83 -5.84 23.38
N PHE A 180 10.50 -6.65 22.35
CA PHE A 180 9.59 -7.80 22.45
C PHE A 180 10.22 -9.11 21.93
N PRO A 181 11.41 -9.53 22.42
CA PRO A 181 12.21 -10.58 21.76
C PRO A 181 11.57 -11.98 21.81
N GLN A 182 10.57 -12.20 22.65
CA GLN A 182 9.87 -13.49 22.77
C GLN A 182 8.56 -13.55 21.98
N ASN A 183 8.19 -12.46 21.29
CA ASN A 183 6.87 -12.34 20.68
C ASN A 183 6.92 -12.68 19.17
N TRP A 184 5.72 -12.99 18.62
CA TRP A 184 5.40 -13.05 17.18
C TRP A 184 6.33 -13.90 16.33
N LYS A 185 6.96 -14.93 16.90
CA LYS A 185 7.86 -15.88 16.20
C LYS A 185 9.05 -15.21 15.48
N ILE A 186 9.46 -14.02 15.92
CA ILE A 186 10.59 -13.30 15.31
C ILE A 186 11.86 -14.13 15.36
N ARG A 187 12.10 -14.86 16.46
CA ARG A 187 13.25 -15.75 16.61
C ARG A 187 13.28 -16.88 15.59
N GLU A 188 12.12 -17.32 15.09
CA GLU A 188 12.07 -18.33 14.02
C GLU A 188 12.58 -17.77 12.70
N GLN A 189 12.49 -16.44 12.49
CA GLN A 189 12.96 -15.75 11.31
C GLN A 189 14.40 -15.24 11.43
N LEU A 190 14.80 -14.78 12.62
CA LEU A 190 16.08 -14.08 12.83
C LEU A 190 17.08 -14.83 13.73
N GLY A 191 16.69 -15.95 14.35
CA GLY A 191 17.44 -16.59 15.44
C GLY A 191 17.20 -15.90 16.78
N GLU A 192 17.71 -16.48 17.87
CA GLU A 192 17.56 -15.91 19.22
C GLU A 192 18.22 -14.52 19.29
N TYR A 193 17.54 -13.58 19.97
CA TYR A 193 18.04 -12.20 20.12
C TYR A 193 19.41 -12.14 20.82
N ALA A 194 19.57 -12.94 21.89
CA ALA A 194 20.81 -12.97 22.65
C ALA A 194 22.03 -13.36 21.82
N ASP A 195 21.83 -14.24 20.83
CA ASP A 195 22.91 -14.75 19.97
C ASP A 195 23.11 -13.89 18.70
N ASN A 196 22.11 -13.10 18.32
CA ASN A 196 22.09 -12.36 17.05
C ASN A 196 21.59 -10.91 17.19
N PRO A 197 22.05 -10.11 18.15
CA PRO A 197 21.49 -8.77 18.41
C PRO A 197 21.64 -7.84 17.20
N GLN A 198 22.76 -7.90 16.50
CA GLN A 198 23.01 -7.11 15.30
C GLN A 198 22.02 -7.45 14.18
N ARG A 199 21.73 -8.74 13.96
CA ARG A 199 20.76 -9.18 12.95
C ARG A 199 19.36 -8.64 13.24
N TRP A 200 18.95 -8.63 14.52
CA TRP A 200 17.68 -8.04 14.93
C TRP A 200 17.64 -6.54 14.70
N GLU A 201 18.73 -5.83 14.98
CA GLU A 201 18.83 -4.39 14.70
C GLU A 201 18.70 -4.12 13.19
N GLU A 202 19.47 -4.81 12.36
CA GLU A 202 19.48 -4.67 10.92
C GLU A 202 18.13 -4.92 10.26
N HIS A 203 17.22 -5.68 10.91
CA HIS A 203 15.87 -5.96 10.41
C HIS A 203 14.80 -5.02 10.95
N THR A 204 15.14 -4.03 11.77
CA THR A 204 14.20 -2.96 12.15
C THR A 204 14.01 -1.97 10.99
N VAL A 205 12.83 -1.33 10.93
CA VAL A 205 12.61 -0.20 10.00
C VAL A 205 13.54 0.97 10.34
N LEU A 206 13.78 1.19 11.63
CA LEU A 206 14.68 2.24 12.11
C LEU A 206 16.09 2.17 11.50
N SER A 207 16.62 0.95 11.31
CA SER A 207 17.94 0.76 10.71
C SER A 207 17.96 1.03 9.20
N GLN A 208 16.80 1.10 8.54
CA GLN A 208 16.69 1.31 7.09
C GLN A 208 16.51 2.78 6.69
N LEU A 209 16.39 3.71 7.64
CA LEU A 209 16.11 5.13 7.37
C LEU A 209 17.15 5.79 6.45
N TYR A 210 18.41 5.35 6.49
CA TYR A 210 19.46 5.87 5.61
C TYR A 210 19.16 5.67 4.11
N ARG A 211 18.27 4.72 3.76
CA ARG A 211 17.90 4.42 2.37
C ARG A 211 16.97 5.46 1.75
N VAL A 212 16.20 6.14 2.61
CA VAL A 212 15.17 7.12 2.21
C VAL A 212 15.49 8.53 2.70
N ALA A 213 16.56 8.67 3.50
CA ALA A 213 17.04 9.98 3.94
C ALA A 213 17.53 10.79 2.72
N PRO A 214 17.07 12.04 2.57
CA PRO A 214 17.57 12.89 1.49
C PRO A 214 19.07 13.10 1.65
N VAL A 215 19.78 13.13 0.53
CA VAL A 215 21.20 13.55 0.52
C VAL A 215 21.20 15.05 0.71
N THR A 216 21.17 15.50 1.96
CA THR A 216 21.25 16.93 2.30
C THR A 216 22.70 17.36 2.37
N ASP A 217 23.06 18.34 1.54
CA ASP A 217 24.30 19.09 1.74
C ASP A 217 24.13 20.05 2.94
N ARG A 218 24.33 19.52 4.15
CA ARG A 218 24.27 20.30 5.38
C ARG A 218 25.31 21.44 5.44
N SER A 219 26.33 21.43 4.57
CA SER A 219 27.30 22.52 4.47
C SER A 219 26.60 23.84 4.13
N ARG A 220 25.51 23.79 3.38
CA ARG A 220 24.72 24.96 3.02
C ARG A 220 23.90 25.51 4.20
N GLU A 221 23.33 24.64 5.05
CA GLU A 221 22.60 25.05 6.27
C GLU A 221 23.56 25.70 7.27
N VAL A 222 24.71 25.10 7.48
CA VAL A 222 25.76 25.64 8.35
C VAL A 222 26.31 26.98 7.80
N ALA A 223 26.52 27.09 6.49
CA ALA A 223 27.03 28.30 5.85
C ALA A 223 26.04 29.46 5.83
N THR A 224 24.74 29.21 5.73
CA THR A 224 23.71 30.24 5.57
C THR A 224 22.95 30.56 6.87
N GLY A 225 23.07 29.71 7.89
CA GLY A 225 22.27 29.82 9.14
C GLY A 225 20.75 29.74 8.91
N ARG A 226 20.31 29.32 7.72
CA ARG A 226 18.91 29.14 7.38
C ARG A 226 18.56 27.65 7.48
N PRO A 227 17.49 27.30 8.21
CA PRO A 227 16.98 25.93 8.17
C PRO A 227 16.62 25.56 6.72
N ALA A 228 16.76 24.26 6.39
CA ALA A 228 16.27 23.75 5.14
C ALA A 228 14.79 24.10 4.97
N PRO A 229 14.28 24.29 3.72
CA PRO A 229 12.88 24.52 3.48
C PRO A 229 12.04 23.46 4.19
N THR A 230 11.06 23.88 4.98
CA THR A 230 10.20 23.00 5.81
C THR A 230 8.94 22.53 5.09
N ASP A 231 8.79 22.82 3.83
CA ASP A 231 7.72 22.24 3.01
C ASP A 231 8.09 20.77 2.71
N TYR A 232 7.58 19.91 3.55
CA TYR A 232 7.72 18.45 3.47
C TYR A 232 7.06 17.82 2.24
N THR A 233 7.06 18.50 1.12
CA THR A 233 6.59 17.95 -0.15
C THR A 233 7.68 17.02 -0.68
N PRO A 234 7.41 15.71 -0.86
CA PRO A 234 8.40 14.80 -1.42
C PRO A 234 8.88 15.30 -2.78
N GLU A 235 10.18 15.41 -2.96
CA GLU A 235 10.77 15.73 -4.26
C GLU A 235 10.36 14.67 -5.31
N PRO A 236 10.32 15.03 -6.60
CA PRO A 236 10.03 14.06 -7.64
C PRO A 236 10.94 12.83 -7.55
N GLY A 237 10.33 11.65 -7.38
CA GLY A 237 11.05 10.39 -7.21
C GLY A 237 11.37 10.00 -5.76
N GLN A 238 11.05 10.84 -4.79
CA GLN A 238 11.08 10.45 -3.38
C GLN A 238 9.85 9.62 -3.00
N LEU A 239 10.06 8.69 -2.06
CA LEU A 239 9.01 7.84 -1.53
C LEU A 239 8.02 8.68 -0.69
N ALA A 240 6.74 8.61 -1.01
CA ALA A 240 5.67 9.21 -0.21
C ALA A 240 5.32 8.28 0.97
N ILE A 241 5.35 8.79 2.20
CA ILE A 241 5.26 7.97 3.42
C ILE A 241 4.15 8.48 4.33
N ILE A 242 3.29 7.55 4.83
CA ILE A 242 2.29 7.83 5.86
C ILE A 242 2.39 6.83 7.00
N ILE A 243 2.39 7.31 8.24
CA ILE A 243 2.46 6.49 9.45
C ILE A 243 1.26 6.85 10.33
N ASP A 244 0.57 5.83 10.85
CA ASP A 244 -0.61 5.99 11.70
C ASP A 244 -0.52 5.02 12.89
N CYS A 245 -0.66 5.52 14.12
CA CYS A 245 -0.62 4.68 15.32
C CYS A 245 -1.55 5.24 16.41
N GLY A 246 -2.26 4.32 17.08
CA GLY A 246 -3.11 4.68 18.23
C GLY A 246 -2.27 4.99 19.47
N THR A 247 -2.73 5.96 20.30
CA THR A 247 -2.03 6.36 21.54
C THR A 247 -2.02 5.28 22.61
N GLU A 248 -2.92 4.29 22.53
CA GLU A 248 -3.03 3.16 23.46
C GLU A 248 -2.44 1.87 22.88
N ASP A 249 -1.76 1.97 21.74
CA ASP A 249 -1.11 0.85 21.08
C ASP A 249 0.23 0.54 21.75
N TYR A 250 0.53 -0.74 21.96
CA TYR A 250 1.81 -1.14 22.54
C TYR A 250 3.02 -0.85 21.63
N PHE A 251 2.79 -0.58 20.35
CA PHE A 251 3.81 -0.08 19.43
C PHE A 251 3.84 1.46 19.32
N TYR A 252 3.05 2.18 20.13
CA TYR A 252 3.00 3.65 20.04
C TYR A 252 4.39 4.27 20.18
N GLU A 253 5.15 3.89 21.20
CA GLU A 253 6.47 4.48 21.49
C GLU A 253 7.49 4.21 20.37
N VAL A 254 7.48 3.02 19.77
CA VAL A 254 8.42 2.73 18.67
C VAL A 254 8.02 3.47 17.38
N ASN A 255 6.73 3.71 17.15
CA ASN A 255 6.27 4.53 16.01
C ASN A 255 6.55 6.03 16.27
N ARG A 256 6.42 6.52 17.50
CA ARG A 256 6.83 7.87 17.87
C ARG A 256 8.33 8.08 17.67
N THR A 257 9.15 7.13 18.09
CA THR A 257 10.61 7.16 17.87
C THR A 257 10.94 7.16 16.36
N LEU A 258 10.22 6.39 15.55
CA LEU A 258 10.39 6.42 14.09
C LEU A 258 10.10 7.82 13.54
N HIS A 259 8.97 8.42 13.92
CA HIS A 259 8.59 9.78 13.52
C HIS A 259 9.68 10.80 13.91
N GLU A 260 10.15 10.78 15.16
CA GLU A 260 11.19 11.68 15.65
C GLU A 260 12.49 11.55 14.84
N ARG A 261 12.91 10.31 14.53
CA ARG A 261 14.10 10.07 13.71
C ARG A 261 13.92 10.50 12.27
N MET A 262 12.76 10.24 11.66
CA MET A 262 12.46 10.70 10.31
C MET A 262 12.46 12.23 10.22
N THR A 263 11.89 12.91 11.23
CA THR A 263 11.94 14.37 11.34
C THR A 263 13.39 14.86 11.47
N TYR A 264 14.18 14.23 12.31
CA TYR A 264 15.60 14.58 12.48
C TYR A 264 16.43 14.41 11.19
N PHE A 265 16.12 13.40 10.39
CA PHE A 265 16.78 13.14 9.11
C PHE A 265 16.14 13.87 7.91
N HIS A 266 15.16 14.74 8.16
CA HIS A 266 14.41 15.47 7.11
C HIS A 266 13.74 14.55 6.08
N ILE A 267 13.29 13.35 6.51
CA ILE A 267 12.53 12.45 5.68
C ILE A 267 11.06 12.91 5.69
N ALA A 268 10.56 13.35 4.54
CA ALA A 268 9.17 13.79 4.40
C ALA A 268 8.19 12.63 4.69
N HIS A 269 7.22 12.84 5.58
CA HIS A 269 6.20 11.85 5.92
C HIS A 269 5.00 12.47 6.62
N ASP A 270 3.82 11.88 6.45
CA ASP A 270 2.65 12.17 7.26
C ASP A 270 2.66 11.28 8.51
N TYR A 271 2.42 11.87 9.68
CA TYR A 271 2.29 11.14 10.94
C TYR A 271 0.96 11.43 11.60
N ILE A 272 0.12 10.41 11.75
CA ILE A 272 -1.23 10.50 12.31
C ILE A 272 -1.26 9.77 13.65
N VAL A 273 -1.71 10.47 14.69
CA VAL A 273 -1.89 9.92 16.03
C VAL A 273 -3.32 10.19 16.50
N ARG A 274 -3.97 9.15 17.00
CA ARG A 274 -5.36 9.20 17.48
C ARG A 274 -5.54 8.29 18.69
N PRO A 275 -6.58 8.55 19.56
CA PRO A 275 -6.99 7.57 20.55
C PRO A 275 -7.33 6.23 19.90
N GLY A 276 -6.81 5.14 20.48
CA GLY A 276 -7.05 3.78 20.02
C GLY A 276 -5.87 2.85 20.28
N SER A 277 -6.15 1.56 20.23
CA SER A 277 -5.23 0.49 20.56
C SER A 277 -4.98 -0.45 19.38
N HIS A 278 -4.16 -1.49 19.56
CA HIS A 278 -3.76 -2.47 18.54
C HIS A 278 -4.90 -3.38 18.11
N THR A 279 -5.88 -2.86 17.37
CA THR A 279 -7.11 -3.59 17.03
C THR A 279 -7.53 -3.41 15.57
N HIS A 280 -8.26 -4.42 15.05
CA HIS A 280 -8.90 -4.32 13.73
C HIS A 280 -9.89 -3.15 13.64
N ALA A 281 -10.55 -2.77 14.74
CA ALA A 281 -11.45 -1.62 14.77
C ALA A 281 -10.72 -0.30 14.53
N TYR A 282 -9.52 -0.16 15.07
CA TYR A 282 -8.64 0.99 14.82
C TYR A 282 -8.21 1.01 13.34
N TRP A 283 -7.62 -0.07 12.85
CA TRP A 283 -7.07 -0.15 11.48
C TRP A 283 -8.15 -0.01 10.40
N ARG A 284 -9.38 -0.46 10.66
CA ARG A 284 -10.52 -0.27 9.76
C ARG A 284 -10.79 1.20 9.44
N LYS A 285 -10.67 2.07 10.45
CA LYS A 285 -10.84 3.52 10.29
C LYS A 285 -9.57 4.19 9.74
N ALA A 286 -8.43 3.73 10.21
CA ALA A 286 -7.14 4.32 9.88
C ALA A 286 -6.76 4.12 8.41
N VAL A 287 -7.08 2.97 7.81
CA VAL A 287 -6.72 2.68 6.43
C VAL A 287 -7.35 3.64 5.42
N ASP A 288 -8.50 4.24 5.71
CA ASP A 288 -9.14 5.21 4.80
C ASP A 288 -8.28 6.47 4.60
N PHE A 289 -7.53 6.89 5.61
CA PHE A 289 -6.58 7.99 5.47
C PHE A 289 -5.38 7.61 4.59
N HIS A 290 -4.90 6.36 4.70
CA HIS A 290 -3.87 5.84 3.81
C HIS A 290 -4.36 5.76 2.36
N LEU A 291 -5.59 5.27 2.13
CA LEU A 291 -6.16 5.20 0.78
C LEU A 291 -6.35 6.58 0.16
N LEU A 292 -6.76 7.57 0.95
CA LEU A 292 -6.84 8.97 0.51
C LEU A 292 -5.45 9.54 0.17
N PHE A 293 -4.46 9.29 1.02
CA PHE A 293 -3.07 9.69 0.78
C PHE A 293 -2.53 9.08 -0.52
N PHE A 294 -2.72 7.78 -0.74
CA PHE A 294 -2.30 7.12 -1.98
C PHE A 294 -3.07 7.62 -3.20
N ARG A 295 -4.37 7.95 -3.06
CA ARG A 295 -5.13 8.52 -4.18
C ARG A 295 -4.53 9.83 -4.63
N ARG A 296 -4.23 10.74 -3.70
CA ARG A 296 -3.56 12.02 -4.01
C ARG A 296 -2.21 11.79 -4.69
N PHE A 297 -1.38 10.91 -4.12
CA PHE A 297 -0.11 10.55 -4.73
C PHE A 297 -0.27 10.06 -6.16
N PHE A 298 -1.18 9.12 -6.43
CA PHE A 298 -1.41 8.59 -7.78
C PHE A 298 -1.94 9.64 -8.75
N ASP A 299 -2.79 10.56 -8.30
CA ASP A 299 -3.30 11.67 -9.12
C ASP A 299 -2.16 12.63 -9.53
N GLU A 300 -1.28 12.97 -8.59
CA GLU A 300 -0.11 13.79 -8.86
C GLU A 300 0.84 13.11 -9.86
N GLN A 301 1.11 11.82 -9.69
CA GLN A 301 1.95 11.06 -10.61
C GLN A 301 1.31 10.96 -12.02
N ALA A 302 -0.01 10.80 -12.09
CA ALA A 302 -0.73 10.79 -13.36
C ALA A 302 -0.64 12.16 -14.07
N ALA A 303 -0.81 13.26 -13.34
CA ALA A 303 -0.68 14.63 -13.88
C ALA A 303 0.76 14.90 -14.39
N ARG A 304 1.78 14.45 -13.65
CA ARG A 304 3.19 14.57 -14.07
C ARG A 304 3.47 13.79 -15.36
N ARG A 305 2.95 12.56 -15.49
CA ARG A 305 3.09 11.76 -16.74
C ARG A 305 2.42 12.45 -17.93
N GLN A 306 1.25 13.02 -17.72
CA GLN A 306 0.55 13.75 -18.78
C GLN A 306 1.33 14.98 -19.22
N ALA A 307 1.82 15.80 -18.29
CA ALA A 307 2.63 16.97 -18.60
C ALA A 307 3.93 16.62 -19.35
N ALA A 308 4.58 15.53 -18.95
CA ALA A 308 5.78 15.03 -19.65
C ALA A 308 5.49 14.63 -21.10
N ALA A 309 4.37 13.92 -21.33
CA ALA A 309 3.94 13.51 -22.67
C ALA A 309 3.56 14.70 -23.59
N GLU A 310 3.08 15.79 -23.02
CA GLU A 310 2.74 17.03 -23.77
C GLU A 310 4.01 17.84 -24.15
N THR A 311 5.10 17.68 -23.39
CA THR A 311 6.36 18.40 -23.62
C THR A 311 7.33 17.67 -24.56
N GLU A 312 7.12 16.38 -24.83
CA GLU A 312 7.91 15.64 -25.82
C GLU A 312 7.64 16.17 -27.24
N PRO A 313 8.65 16.64 -27.99
CA PRO A 313 8.47 17.11 -29.36
C PRO A 313 7.93 15.96 -30.21
N ARG A 314 6.75 16.16 -30.83
CA ARG A 314 6.25 15.27 -31.87
C ARG A 314 7.30 15.23 -32.98
N THR A 315 8.15 14.22 -33.00
CA THR A 315 9.02 13.96 -34.15
C THR A 315 8.12 13.68 -35.34
N HIS A 316 7.98 14.69 -36.20
CA HIS A 316 7.35 14.53 -37.50
C HIS A 316 8.13 13.47 -38.26
N ALA A 317 7.59 12.27 -38.37
CA ALA A 317 8.01 11.33 -39.39
C ALA A 317 7.60 11.97 -40.74
N SER A 318 8.54 12.75 -41.33
CA SER A 318 8.45 13.11 -42.72
C SER A 318 8.74 11.84 -43.56
N ARG A 319 7.72 11.46 -44.27
CA ARG A 319 7.82 10.45 -45.34
C ARG A 319 8.61 11.02 -46.52
#